data_bb59cef40592dbe59f303739609e7a48
#
_entry.id   bb59cef40592dbe59f303739609e7a48
#
_cell.length_a   1.000
_cell.length_b   1.000
_cell.length_c   1.000
_cell.angle_alpha   90.00
_cell.angle_beta   90.00
_cell.angle_gamma   90.00
#
_symmetry.space_group_name_H-M   'P 1'
#
loop_
_entity.id
_entity.type
_entity.pdbx_description
1 polymer ?
#
loop_
_entity_poly.entity_id
_entity_poly.type
_entity_poly.pdbx_seq_one_letter_code
_entity_poly.pdbx_strand_id
1 'polypeptide(L)'
;MTLINKFDAQSIETISRIIGSIMTGSTITKMLEQLNIEDNSNQSTKWRRLDFVMRETQTTYDCGNKVLEIIKYVFHPTSSWFSDNNEYKSSINEINKCISFYGYEVQEDGNIHLIKSSKTRTQANERYDLLKSKLIERNIHPQILEFCTQDIVNEDYFSIIFEASKSVYDRIRKMTGINLDGNRLIYTCFDLKYPIIVFNSLKTDTEKNLYSGLKNILLSIAQIGRNPKAHTPKIYSYDSLDNCLDILNLISFSHKMFDQCSINQFALDEFMKSN
;
A
#
# COMPACT_ATOMS: atom_id res chain seq x y z
N MET A 1 0.16 11.69 30.45
CA MET A 1 -0.33 10.77 29.39
C MET A 1 -1.83 11.01 29.22
N THR A 2 -2.29 11.15 27.99
CA THR A 2 -3.74 11.27 27.71
C THR A 2 -4.40 9.94 28.05
N LEU A 3 -5.50 9.94 28.80
CA LEU A 3 -6.26 8.73 29.11
C LEU A 3 -7.01 8.27 27.86
N ILE A 4 -6.86 7.00 27.54
CA ILE A 4 -7.47 6.36 26.38
C ILE A 4 -8.76 5.67 26.80
N ASN A 5 -9.82 5.80 26.01
CA ASN A 5 -11.07 5.09 26.26
C ASN A 5 -10.84 3.57 26.33
N LYS A 6 -11.59 2.91 27.22
CA LYS A 6 -11.56 1.45 27.32
C LYS A 6 -12.00 0.81 26.01
N PHE A 7 -11.32 -0.26 25.65
CA PHE A 7 -11.75 -1.15 24.58
C PHE A 7 -12.93 -2.00 25.04
N ASP A 8 -13.89 -2.24 24.18
CA ASP A 8 -15.01 -3.13 24.52
C ASP A 8 -14.57 -4.60 24.60
N ALA A 9 -15.45 -5.43 25.16
CA ALA A 9 -15.17 -6.84 25.44
C ALA A 9 -14.82 -7.63 24.16
N GLN A 10 -15.44 -7.32 23.02
CA GLN A 10 -15.23 -8.04 21.77
C GLN A 10 -13.92 -7.62 21.11
N SER A 11 -13.57 -6.34 21.18
CA SER A 11 -12.28 -5.83 20.74
C SER A 11 -11.12 -6.45 21.52
N ILE A 12 -11.24 -6.52 22.86
CA ILE A 12 -10.23 -7.18 23.70
C ILE A 12 -10.06 -8.65 23.31
N GLU A 13 -11.15 -9.39 23.14
CA GLU A 13 -11.08 -10.79 22.72
C GLU A 13 -10.38 -10.95 21.37
N THR A 14 -10.72 -10.11 20.39
CA THR A 14 -10.12 -10.14 19.05
C THR A 14 -8.62 -9.84 19.10
N ILE A 15 -8.22 -8.77 19.81
CA ILE A 15 -6.81 -8.41 20.01
C ILE A 15 -6.06 -9.56 20.70
N SER A 16 -6.65 -10.15 21.74
CA SER A 16 -6.05 -11.26 22.48
C SER A 16 -5.84 -12.50 21.64
N ARG A 17 -6.78 -12.82 20.73
CA ARG A 17 -6.66 -13.94 19.78
C ARG A 17 -5.55 -13.71 18.76
N ILE A 18 -5.45 -12.50 18.20
CA ILE A 18 -4.39 -12.12 17.26
C ILE A 18 -3.03 -12.26 17.94
N ILE A 19 -2.83 -11.63 19.09
CA ILE A 19 -1.55 -11.67 19.82
C ILE A 19 -1.23 -13.09 20.30
N GLY A 20 -2.23 -13.82 20.77
CA GLY A 20 -2.08 -15.21 21.20
C GLY A 20 -1.72 -16.19 20.08
N SER A 21 -2.01 -15.88 18.81
CA SER A 21 -1.55 -16.67 17.66
C SER A 21 -0.08 -16.43 17.33
N ILE A 22 0.39 -15.19 17.50
CA ILE A 22 1.74 -14.74 17.17
C ILE A 22 2.75 -15.18 18.25
N MET A 23 2.43 -14.97 19.52
CA MET A 23 3.37 -15.15 20.63
C MET A 23 3.28 -16.53 21.28
N THR A 24 4.41 -17.00 21.81
CA THR A 24 4.44 -18.19 22.69
C THR A 24 4.03 -17.84 24.12
N GLY A 25 3.65 -18.84 24.93
CA GLY A 25 3.30 -18.60 26.34
C GLY A 25 4.44 -17.96 27.15
N SER A 26 5.69 -18.36 26.89
CA SER A 26 6.87 -17.81 27.56
C SER A 26 7.17 -16.38 27.15
N THR A 27 6.96 -16.02 25.86
CA THR A 27 7.11 -14.64 25.41
C THR A 27 6.03 -13.72 25.97
N ILE A 28 4.80 -14.21 26.12
CA ILE A 28 3.71 -13.48 26.81
C ILE A 28 4.10 -13.20 28.27
N THR A 29 4.66 -14.18 29.00
CA THR A 29 5.11 -13.98 30.37
C THR A 29 6.14 -12.87 30.45
N LYS A 30 7.19 -12.93 29.62
CA LYS A 30 8.24 -11.89 29.58
C LYS A 30 7.69 -10.50 29.23
N MET A 31 6.76 -10.41 28.30
CA MET A 31 6.09 -9.16 27.94
C MET A 31 5.35 -8.57 29.14
N LEU A 32 4.54 -9.34 29.82
CA LEU A 32 3.77 -8.87 30.97
C LEU A 32 4.68 -8.40 32.11
N GLU A 33 5.76 -9.13 32.40
CA GLU A 33 6.79 -8.73 33.37
C GLU A 33 7.44 -7.39 32.99
N GLN A 34 7.84 -7.22 31.73
CA GLN A 34 8.48 -5.97 31.26
C GLN A 34 7.54 -4.77 31.28
N LEU A 35 6.24 -4.99 31.07
CA LEU A 35 5.22 -3.94 31.14
C LEU A 35 4.70 -3.69 32.56
N ASN A 36 5.24 -4.39 33.58
CA ASN A 36 4.78 -4.37 34.96
C ASN A 36 3.26 -4.65 35.05
N ILE A 37 2.83 -5.73 34.40
CA ILE A 37 1.45 -6.21 34.43
C ILE A 37 1.42 -7.56 35.13
N GLU A 38 0.66 -7.65 36.21
CA GLU A 38 0.45 -8.90 36.93
C GLU A 38 -0.48 -9.83 36.17
N ASP A 39 -0.16 -11.11 36.13
CA ASP A 39 -0.99 -12.13 35.52
C ASP A 39 -1.65 -13.01 36.56
N ASN A 40 -2.84 -12.64 36.94
CA ASN A 40 -3.66 -13.36 37.91
C ASN A 40 -4.70 -14.30 37.22
N SER A 41 -4.53 -14.54 35.88
CA SER A 41 -5.56 -15.22 35.07
C SER A 41 -5.73 -16.69 35.41
N ASN A 42 -4.68 -17.39 35.87
CA ASN A 42 -4.64 -18.86 36.01
C ASN A 42 -5.10 -19.62 34.73
N GLN A 43 -4.93 -19.00 33.55
CA GLN A 43 -5.35 -19.54 32.26
C GLN A 43 -4.20 -20.23 31.54
N SER A 44 -4.41 -21.45 31.04
CA SER A 44 -3.44 -22.19 30.23
C SER A 44 -3.46 -21.76 28.74
N THR A 45 -4.58 -21.24 28.28
CA THR A 45 -4.77 -20.83 26.89
C THR A 45 -4.27 -19.40 26.66
N LYS A 46 -3.31 -19.20 25.77
CA LYS A 46 -2.64 -17.93 25.49
C LYS A 46 -3.59 -16.75 25.33
N TRP A 47 -4.58 -16.86 24.43
CA TRP A 47 -5.52 -15.78 24.18
C TRP A 47 -6.45 -15.50 25.35
N ARG A 48 -6.89 -16.53 26.11
CA ARG A 48 -7.73 -16.32 27.30
C ARG A 48 -6.96 -15.65 28.43
N ARG A 49 -5.68 -15.98 28.55
CA ARG A 49 -4.75 -15.33 29.46
C ARG A 49 -4.63 -13.84 29.15
N LEU A 50 -4.39 -13.48 27.87
CA LEU A 50 -4.32 -12.10 27.40
C LEU A 50 -5.64 -11.35 27.56
N ASP A 51 -6.76 -11.96 27.21
CA ASP A 51 -8.10 -11.39 27.37
C ASP A 51 -8.38 -11.01 28.83
N PHE A 52 -8.09 -11.93 29.76
CA PHE A 52 -8.25 -11.69 31.19
C PHE A 52 -7.38 -10.51 31.64
N VAL A 53 -6.09 -10.54 31.35
CA VAL A 53 -5.11 -9.53 31.76
C VAL A 53 -5.46 -8.14 31.19
N MET A 54 -5.84 -8.06 29.92
CA MET A 54 -6.23 -6.79 29.30
C MET A 54 -7.50 -6.21 29.92
N ARG A 55 -8.51 -7.05 30.25
CA ARG A 55 -9.72 -6.60 30.96
C ARG A 55 -9.42 -6.15 32.38
N GLU A 56 -8.59 -6.91 33.10
CA GLU A 56 -8.20 -6.58 34.47
C GLU A 56 -7.45 -5.24 34.51
N THR A 57 -6.50 -5.02 33.62
CA THR A 57 -5.75 -3.75 33.52
C THR A 57 -6.68 -2.57 33.20
N GLN A 58 -7.65 -2.72 32.30
CA GLN A 58 -8.63 -1.68 32.02
C GLN A 58 -9.54 -1.38 33.20
N THR A 59 -9.83 -2.38 34.02
CA THR A 59 -10.62 -2.19 35.24
C THR A 59 -9.81 -1.48 36.30
N THR A 60 -8.56 -1.88 36.51
CA THR A 60 -7.65 -1.33 37.51
C THR A 60 -7.28 0.11 37.24
N TYR A 61 -6.94 0.44 36.00
CA TYR A 61 -6.45 1.79 35.61
C TYR A 61 -7.55 2.70 35.05
N ASP A 62 -8.76 2.21 34.90
CA ASP A 62 -9.91 2.90 34.32
C ASP A 62 -9.67 3.48 32.91
N CYS A 63 -8.78 2.88 32.14
CA CYS A 63 -8.41 3.32 30.79
C CYS A 63 -7.84 2.18 29.93
N GLY A 64 -7.73 2.41 28.61
CA GLY A 64 -7.19 1.46 27.63
C GLY A 64 -5.66 1.55 27.42
N ASN A 65 -4.94 2.39 28.16
CA ASN A 65 -3.51 2.67 27.92
C ASN A 65 -2.65 1.40 27.93
N LYS A 66 -2.86 0.50 28.92
CA LYS A 66 -2.09 -0.75 29.01
C LYS A 66 -2.32 -1.70 27.83
N VAL A 67 -3.51 -1.69 27.27
CA VAL A 67 -3.80 -2.47 26.04
C VAL A 67 -2.96 -1.97 24.87
N LEU A 68 -2.86 -0.65 24.67
CA LEU A 68 -1.98 -0.08 23.64
C LEU A 68 -0.49 -0.32 23.93
N GLU A 69 -0.06 -0.32 25.18
CA GLU A 69 1.32 -0.67 25.55
C GLU A 69 1.63 -2.13 25.16
N ILE A 70 0.71 -3.06 25.39
CA ILE A 70 0.84 -4.46 24.98
C ILE A 70 0.94 -4.53 23.45
N ILE A 71 0.06 -3.87 22.71
CA ILE A 71 0.08 -3.85 21.24
C ILE A 71 1.41 -3.27 20.74
N LYS A 72 1.85 -2.13 21.27
CA LYS A 72 3.13 -1.52 20.90
C LYS A 72 4.32 -2.44 21.16
N TYR A 73 4.31 -3.18 22.26
CA TYR A 73 5.36 -4.16 22.56
C TYR A 73 5.39 -5.29 21.53
N VAL A 74 4.22 -5.84 21.19
CA VAL A 74 4.10 -6.96 20.24
C VAL A 74 4.59 -6.58 18.85
N PHE A 75 4.22 -5.39 18.38
CA PHE A 75 4.55 -4.90 17.04
C PHE A 75 5.82 -4.04 16.98
N HIS A 76 6.68 -4.13 17.99
CA HIS A 76 7.97 -3.45 17.93
C HIS A 76 8.82 -3.99 16.77
N PRO A 77 9.49 -3.14 15.96
CA PRO A 77 10.20 -3.55 14.73
C PRO A 77 11.30 -4.61 14.96
N THR A 78 11.85 -4.67 16.17
CA THR A 78 12.89 -5.65 16.54
C THR A 78 12.33 -6.94 17.13
N SER A 79 11.01 -7.12 17.13
CA SER A 79 10.39 -8.33 17.66
C SER A 79 10.75 -9.56 16.82
N SER A 80 11.09 -10.65 17.49
CA SER A 80 11.61 -11.89 16.87
C SER A 80 10.57 -13.02 16.78
N TRP A 81 9.30 -12.75 17.11
CA TRP A 81 8.24 -13.77 17.09
C TRP A 81 7.45 -13.85 15.78
N PHE A 82 7.68 -12.96 14.84
CA PHE A 82 7.14 -13.08 13.50
C PHE A 82 8.06 -13.92 12.63
N SER A 83 7.50 -14.85 11.86
CA SER A 83 8.27 -15.73 10.99
C SER A 83 8.84 -15.00 9.79
N ASP A 84 8.11 -14.02 9.26
CA ASP A 84 8.52 -13.18 8.14
C ASP A 84 7.78 -11.82 8.10
N ASN A 85 8.16 -10.95 7.14
CA ASN A 85 7.53 -9.65 6.93
C ASN A 85 6.05 -9.73 6.52
N ASN A 86 5.62 -10.82 5.89
CA ASN A 86 4.23 -10.95 5.46
C ASN A 86 3.32 -11.25 6.65
N GLU A 87 3.78 -12.12 7.56
CA GLU A 87 3.08 -12.37 8.82
C GLU A 87 2.99 -11.10 9.66
N TYR A 88 4.10 -10.33 9.76
CA TYR A 88 4.12 -9.05 10.46
C TYR A 88 3.09 -8.07 9.90
N LYS A 89 3.09 -7.84 8.58
CA LYS A 89 2.15 -6.93 7.91
C LYS A 89 0.69 -7.39 8.03
N SER A 90 0.45 -8.68 7.84
CA SER A 90 -0.89 -9.24 7.99
C SER A 90 -1.43 -9.04 9.40
N SER A 91 -0.58 -9.26 10.42
CA SER A 91 -0.96 -9.10 11.83
C SER A 91 -1.19 -7.63 12.20
N ILE A 92 -0.40 -6.69 11.67
CA ILE A 92 -0.67 -5.23 11.78
C ILE A 92 -2.03 -4.89 11.20
N ASN A 93 -2.35 -5.38 10.01
CA ASN A 93 -3.64 -5.11 9.37
C ASN A 93 -4.82 -5.64 10.22
N GLU A 94 -4.69 -6.83 10.79
CA GLU A 94 -5.72 -7.41 11.67
C GLU A 94 -5.91 -6.59 12.97
N ILE A 95 -4.82 -6.17 13.61
CA ILE A 95 -4.89 -5.29 14.79
C ILE A 95 -5.52 -3.94 14.45
N ASN A 96 -5.13 -3.33 13.34
CA ASN A 96 -5.63 -2.03 12.91
C ASN A 96 -7.13 -2.04 12.62
N LYS A 97 -7.70 -3.15 12.14
CA LYS A 97 -9.15 -3.31 12.03
C LYS A 97 -9.87 -3.13 13.38
N CYS A 98 -9.22 -3.50 14.49
CA CYS A 98 -9.80 -3.36 15.82
C CYS A 98 -9.56 -1.97 16.42
N ILE A 99 -8.29 -1.50 16.43
CA ILE A 99 -7.93 -0.27 17.16
C ILE A 99 -8.30 1.02 16.42
N SER A 100 -8.53 0.96 15.11
CA SER A 100 -8.99 2.12 14.31
C SER A 100 -10.35 2.65 14.78
N PHE A 101 -11.22 1.81 15.35
CA PHE A 101 -12.47 2.24 15.95
C PHE A 101 -12.27 3.16 17.17
N TYR A 102 -11.12 3.04 17.80
CA TYR A 102 -10.71 3.85 18.96
C TYR A 102 -9.84 5.04 18.57
N GLY A 103 -9.55 5.21 17.27
CA GLY A 103 -8.74 6.31 16.74
C GLY A 103 -7.24 6.06 16.79
N TYR A 104 -6.81 4.80 16.73
CA TYR A 104 -5.40 4.39 16.77
C TYR A 104 -5.04 3.49 15.59
N GLU A 105 -3.78 3.55 15.19
CA GLU A 105 -3.21 2.70 14.15
C GLU A 105 -1.76 2.35 14.50
N VAL A 106 -1.38 1.08 14.36
CA VAL A 106 0.01 0.64 14.36
C VAL A 106 0.58 0.84 12.96
N GLN A 107 1.67 1.57 12.83
CA GLN A 107 2.40 1.71 11.57
C GLN A 107 3.50 0.66 11.42
N GLU A 108 4.11 0.57 10.24
CA GLU A 108 5.16 -0.43 9.94
C GLU A 108 6.42 -0.26 10.83
N ASP A 109 6.61 0.90 11.43
CA ASP A 109 7.66 1.17 12.43
C ASP A 109 7.30 0.68 13.85
N GLY A 110 6.13 0.04 14.01
CA GLY A 110 5.61 -0.47 15.28
C GLY A 110 5.09 0.61 16.22
N ASN A 111 5.12 1.87 15.83
CA ASN A 111 4.55 2.95 16.64
C ASN A 111 3.05 3.06 16.45
N ILE A 112 2.36 3.48 17.53
CA ILE A 112 0.93 3.74 17.52
C ILE A 112 0.69 5.22 17.26
N HIS A 113 -0.08 5.51 16.22
CA HIS A 113 -0.45 6.85 15.81
C HIS A 113 -1.92 7.11 16.05
N LEU A 114 -2.25 8.39 16.35
CA LEU A 114 -3.62 8.87 16.42
C LEU A 114 -4.16 9.06 15.00
N ILE A 115 -5.32 8.46 14.74
CA ILE A 115 -6.06 8.63 13.49
C ILE A 115 -7.48 9.09 13.77
N LYS A 116 -8.19 9.58 12.76
CA LYS A 116 -9.62 9.85 12.90
C LYS A 116 -10.35 8.52 13.11
N SER A 117 -10.99 8.35 14.28
CA SER A 117 -11.63 7.09 14.64
C SER A 117 -12.67 6.67 13.60
N SER A 118 -12.63 5.40 13.18
CA SER A 118 -13.64 4.79 12.31
C SER A 118 -14.83 4.40 13.17
N LYS A 119 -15.95 5.11 13.07
CA LYS A 119 -17.14 4.85 13.93
C LYS A 119 -17.92 3.59 13.56
N THR A 120 -17.67 2.98 12.40
CA THR A 120 -18.37 1.74 11.97
C THR A 120 -17.53 0.96 10.97
N ARG A 121 -17.81 -0.37 10.84
CA ARG A 121 -17.30 -1.22 9.74
C ARG A 121 -17.63 -0.62 8.37
N THR A 122 -18.71 0.12 8.29
CA THR A 122 -19.15 0.93 7.16
C THR A 122 -18.15 2.02 6.80
N GLN A 123 -17.51 2.69 7.77
CA GLN A 123 -16.55 3.78 7.50
C GLN A 123 -15.18 3.29 7.00
N ALA A 124 -14.75 2.09 7.40
CA ALA A 124 -13.57 1.47 6.78
C ALA A 124 -13.87 1.08 5.33
N ASN A 125 -15.09 0.58 5.06
CA ASN A 125 -15.57 0.35 3.70
C ASN A 125 -15.82 1.66 2.94
N GLU A 126 -16.32 2.71 3.60
CA GLU A 126 -16.51 4.04 3.01
C GLU A 126 -15.21 4.69 2.52
N ARG A 127 -14.10 4.47 3.23
CA ARG A 127 -12.78 4.94 2.76
C ARG A 127 -12.32 4.19 1.50
N TYR A 128 -12.52 2.87 1.49
CA TYR A 128 -12.31 2.05 0.29
C TYR A 128 -13.23 2.50 -0.84
N ASP A 129 -14.51 2.66 -0.55
CA ASP A 129 -15.50 3.13 -1.51
C ASP A 129 -15.23 4.57 -1.95
N LEU A 130 -14.66 5.41 -1.09
CA LEU A 130 -14.28 6.79 -1.43
C LEU A 130 -13.13 6.83 -2.45
N LEU A 131 -12.06 6.07 -2.22
CA LEU A 131 -10.97 6.00 -3.20
C LEU A 131 -11.47 5.39 -4.51
N LYS A 132 -12.19 4.27 -4.43
CA LYS A 132 -12.78 3.60 -5.58
C LYS A 132 -13.76 4.49 -6.33
N SER A 133 -14.65 5.22 -5.64
CA SER A 133 -15.59 6.15 -6.26
C SER A 133 -14.86 7.30 -6.96
N LYS A 134 -13.81 7.86 -6.35
CA LYS A 134 -12.97 8.89 -6.99
C LYS A 134 -12.24 8.36 -8.24
N LEU A 135 -11.79 7.10 -8.24
CA LEU A 135 -11.19 6.47 -9.42
C LEU A 135 -12.22 6.25 -10.55
N ILE A 136 -13.44 5.86 -10.19
CA ILE A 136 -14.55 5.70 -11.15
C ILE A 136 -14.99 7.06 -11.70
N GLU A 137 -15.21 8.05 -10.83
CA GLU A 137 -15.59 9.42 -11.21
C GLU A 137 -14.57 10.05 -12.18
N ARG A 138 -13.28 9.83 -11.94
CA ARG A 138 -12.17 10.28 -12.81
C ARG A 138 -12.00 9.41 -14.05
N ASN A 139 -12.83 8.38 -14.22
CA ASN A 139 -12.74 7.43 -15.33
C ASN A 139 -11.32 6.90 -15.52
N ILE A 140 -10.72 6.43 -14.44
CA ILE A 140 -9.37 5.85 -14.44
C ILE A 140 -9.38 4.57 -15.30
N HIS A 141 -8.35 4.40 -16.12
CA HIS A 141 -8.23 3.26 -17.03
C HIS A 141 -8.24 1.92 -16.27
N PRO A 142 -9.03 0.90 -16.71
CA PRO A 142 -9.21 -0.37 -16.00
C PRO A 142 -7.88 -1.09 -15.70
N GLN A 143 -6.91 -0.98 -16.58
CA GLN A 143 -5.61 -1.63 -16.41
C GLN A 143 -4.86 -1.19 -15.14
N ILE A 144 -5.11 0.03 -14.64
CA ILE A 144 -4.53 0.48 -13.37
C ILE A 144 -5.12 -0.32 -12.20
N LEU A 145 -6.42 -0.61 -12.25
CA LEU A 145 -7.12 -1.34 -11.19
C LEU A 145 -6.61 -2.78 -11.07
N GLU A 146 -6.20 -3.40 -12.18
CA GLU A 146 -5.62 -4.76 -12.18
C GLU A 146 -4.32 -4.83 -11.35
N PHE A 147 -3.50 -3.77 -11.40
CA PHE A 147 -2.21 -3.72 -10.70
C PHE A 147 -2.32 -3.25 -9.24
N CYS A 148 -3.42 -2.61 -8.84
CA CYS A 148 -3.52 -1.89 -7.59
C CYS A 148 -4.64 -2.37 -6.67
N THR A 149 -5.35 -3.45 -7.00
CA THR A 149 -6.58 -3.83 -6.28
C THR A 149 -6.38 -4.01 -4.78
N GLN A 150 -5.34 -4.72 -4.36
CA GLN A 150 -5.08 -4.96 -2.93
C GLN A 150 -4.58 -3.71 -2.22
N ASP A 151 -3.73 -2.93 -2.88
CA ASP A 151 -3.17 -1.69 -2.34
C ASP A 151 -4.24 -0.62 -2.20
N ILE A 152 -5.24 -0.60 -3.11
CA ILE A 152 -6.41 0.29 -3.00
C ILE A 152 -7.21 -0.03 -1.75
N VAL A 153 -7.41 -1.31 -1.41
CA VAL A 153 -8.10 -1.73 -0.19
C VAL A 153 -7.36 -1.25 1.07
N ASN A 154 -6.04 -1.25 1.02
CA ASN A 154 -5.17 -0.89 2.15
C ASN A 154 -4.85 0.61 2.23
N GLU A 155 -5.34 1.44 1.29
CA GLU A 155 -4.97 2.87 1.16
C GLU A 155 -3.44 3.07 1.09
N ASP A 156 -2.72 2.11 0.56
CA ASP A 156 -1.28 2.15 0.38
C ASP A 156 -0.91 2.96 -0.87
N TYR A 157 -0.94 4.29 -0.75
CA TYR A 157 -0.69 5.20 -1.87
C TYR A 157 0.70 5.04 -2.49
N PHE A 158 1.70 4.69 -1.68
CA PHE A 158 3.04 4.39 -2.19
C PHE A 158 3.03 3.21 -3.16
N SER A 159 2.46 2.08 -2.73
CA SER A 159 2.36 0.86 -3.53
C SER A 159 1.43 1.06 -4.73
N ILE A 160 0.31 1.76 -4.56
CA ILE A 160 -0.61 2.10 -5.66
C ILE A 160 0.13 2.84 -6.79
N ILE A 161 0.85 3.92 -6.45
CA ILE A 161 1.61 4.71 -7.44
C ILE A 161 2.69 3.85 -8.10
N PHE A 162 3.41 3.05 -7.31
CA PHE A 162 4.50 2.23 -7.79
C PHE A 162 4.04 1.15 -8.77
N GLU A 163 3.01 0.36 -8.38
CA GLU A 163 2.48 -0.70 -9.23
C GLU A 163 1.77 -0.15 -10.47
N ALA A 164 0.97 0.91 -10.32
CA ALA A 164 0.37 1.58 -11.46
C ALA A 164 1.43 2.12 -12.43
N SER A 165 2.54 2.67 -11.93
CA SER A 165 3.64 3.12 -12.80
C SER A 165 4.29 1.97 -13.56
N LYS A 166 4.43 0.79 -12.95
CA LYS A 166 4.96 -0.42 -13.62
C LYS A 166 4.04 -0.89 -14.75
N SER A 167 2.72 -0.73 -14.61
CA SER A 167 1.75 -1.17 -15.61
C SER A 167 1.98 -0.53 -16.99
N VAL A 168 2.51 0.70 -17.03
CA VAL A 168 2.88 1.41 -18.27
C VAL A 168 3.95 0.64 -19.04
N TYR A 169 5.03 0.26 -18.36
CA TYR A 169 6.14 -0.47 -18.98
C TYR A 169 5.77 -1.89 -19.35
N ASP A 170 4.97 -2.55 -18.51
CA ASP A 170 4.45 -3.87 -18.78
C ASP A 170 3.60 -3.87 -20.07
N ARG A 171 2.75 -2.86 -20.24
CA ARG A 171 1.95 -2.72 -21.45
C ARG A 171 2.80 -2.48 -22.71
N ILE A 172 3.81 -1.60 -22.63
CA ILE A 172 4.74 -1.39 -23.75
C ILE A 172 5.45 -2.69 -24.15
N ARG A 173 5.95 -3.45 -23.16
CA ARG A 173 6.56 -4.77 -23.41
C ARG A 173 5.58 -5.76 -24.05
N LYS A 174 4.34 -5.81 -23.56
CA LYS A 174 3.27 -6.67 -24.14
C LYS A 174 2.94 -6.29 -25.58
N MET A 175 2.93 -5.00 -25.91
CA MET A 175 2.66 -4.52 -27.26
C MET A 175 3.80 -4.81 -28.25
N THR A 176 5.05 -4.73 -27.79
CA THR A 176 6.23 -4.76 -28.68
C THR A 176 7.04 -6.03 -28.61
N GLY A 177 6.92 -6.81 -27.52
CA GLY A 177 7.81 -7.93 -27.25
C GLY A 177 9.25 -7.53 -26.84
N ILE A 178 9.55 -6.23 -26.74
CA ILE A 178 10.89 -5.72 -26.42
C ILE A 178 11.15 -5.87 -24.92
N ASN A 179 12.21 -6.62 -24.56
CA ASN A 179 12.60 -6.85 -23.17
C ASN A 179 13.59 -5.79 -22.68
N LEU A 180 13.17 -4.52 -22.70
CA LEU A 180 13.86 -3.39 -22.08
C LEU A 180 13.02 -2.83 -20.93
N ASP A 181 13.62 -1.93 -20.14
CA ASP A 181 12.93 -1.33 -19.00
C ASP A 181 13.25 0.17 -18.85
N GLY A 182 12.40 0.86 -18.07
CA GLY A 182 12.56 2.25 -17.70
C GLY A 182 12.67 3.18 -18.93
N ASN A 183 13.47 4.22 -18.78
CA ASN A 183 13.65 5.24 -19.82
C ASN A 183 14.15 4.63 -21.14
N ARG A 184 14.97 3.58 -21.08
CA ARG A 184 15.51 2.94 -22.29
C ARG A 184 14.41 2.32 -23.15
N LEU A 185 13.41 1.68 -22.54
CA LEU A 185 12.24 1.16 -23.25
C LEU A 185 11.44 2.29 -23.93
N ILE A 186 11.23 3.40 -23.22
CA ILE A 186 10.48 4.53 -23.75
C ILE A 186 11.24 5.19 -24.92
N TYR A 187 12.56 5.43 -24.78
CA TYR A 187 13.35 6.02 -25.85
C TYR A 187 13.38 5.15 -27.10
N THR A 188 13.43 3.82 -26.93
CA THR A 188 13.41 2.87 -28.05
C THR A 188 12.05 2.86 -28.75
N CYS A 189 10.95 2.75 -28.01
CA CYS A 189 9.62 2.57 -28.60
C CYS A 189 9.01 3.87 -29.13
N PHE A 190 9.40 5.02 -28.55
CA PHE A 190 8.87 6.36 -28.89
C PHE A 190 9.97 7.26 -29.49
N ASP A 191 10.80 6.71 -30.36
CA ASP A 191 11.76 7.51 -31.13
C ASP A 191 11.03 8.23 -32.29
N LEU A 192 11.35 9.53 -32.49
CA LEU A 192 10.72 10.31 -33.56
C LEU A 192 11.19 9.92 -34.97
N LYS A 193 12.41 9.40 -35.06
CA LYS A 193 13.01 9.02 -36.34
C LYS A 193 12.65 7.60 -36.77
N TYR A 194 12.55 6.70 -35.79
CA TYR A 194 12.24 5.29 -36.00
C TYR A 194 11.18 4.83 -34.99
N PRO A 195 9.95 5.37 -35.06
CA PRO A 195 8.91 5.10 -34.07
C PRO A 195 8.40 3.65 -34.21
N ILE A 196 8.48 2.89 -33.10
CA ILE A 196 7.93 1.53 -33.02
C ILE A 196 6.44 1.59 -32.63
N ILE A 197 6.09 2.43 -31.65
CA ILE A 197 4.69 2.66 -31.25
C ILE A 197 4.25 3.99 -31.82
N VAL A 198 3.12 4.02 -32.55
CA VAL A 198 2.61 5.21 -33.20
C VAL A 198 1.11 5.39 -32.96
N PHE A 199 0.63 6.61 -32.84
CA PHE A 199 -0.80 6.94 -32.76
C PHE A 199 -1.21 8.08 -33.74
N ASN A 200 -0.27 8.61 -34.49
CA ASN A 200 -0.51 9.59 -35.54
C ASN A 200 0.50 9.42 -36.69
N SER A 201 0.38 10.21 -37.74
CA SER A 201 1.20 10.06 -38.95
C SER A 201 2.59 10.68 -38.85
N LEU A 202 2.88 11.47 -37.81
CA LEU A 202 4.13 12.23 -37.61
C LEU A 202 4.50 13.17 -38.78
N LYS A 203 3.51 13.60 -39.60
CA LYS A 203 3.77 14.44 -40.76
C LYS A 203 3.83 15.92 -40.41
N THR A 204 2.98 16.36 -39.50
CA THR A 204 2.90 17.79 -39.10
C THR A 204 3.68 18.04 -37.81
N ASP A 205 4.06 19.28 -37.57
CA ASP A 205 4.71 19.66 -36.33
C ASP A 205 3.79 19.48 -35.11
N THR A 206 2.48 19.69 -35.28
CA THR A 206 1.49 19.40 -34.25
C THR A 206 1.48 17.92 -33.87
N GLU A 207 1.48 17.01 -34.83
CA GLU A 207 1.52 15.57 -34.58
C GLU A 207 2.82 15.14 -33.87
N LYS A 208 3.96 15.69 -34.31
CA LYS A 208 5.26 15.46 -33.67
C LYS A 208 5.32 15.98 -32.23
N ASN A 209 4.72 17.16 -32.00
CA ASN A 209 4.62 17.74 -30.66
C ASN A 209 3.74 16.89 -29.74
N LEU A 210 2.59 16.43 -30.19
CA LEU A 210 1.72 15.52 -29.44
C LEU A 210 2.43 14.19 -29.11
N TYR A 211 3.16 13.64 -30.08
CA TYR A 211 3.95 12.42 -29.92
C TYR A 211 5.06 12.60 -28.87
N SER A 212 5.80 13.69 -28.98
CA SER A 212 6.84 14.04 -28.01
C SER A 212 6.24 14.34 -26.63
N GLY A 213 5.06 14.92 -26.55
CA GLY A 213 4.31 15.16 -25.34
C GLY A 213 3.98 13.86 -24.61
N LEU A 214 3.45 12.86 -25.30
CA LEU A 214 3.20 11.53 -24.71
C LEU A 214 4.50 10.90 -24.22
N LYS A 215 5.56 10.89 -25.04
CA LYS A 215 6.88 10.39 -24.64
C LYS A 215 7.37 11.04 -23.34
N ASN A 216 7.25 12.36 -23.22
CA ASN A 216 7.67 13.09 -22.05
C ASN A 216 6.83 12.74 -20.79
N ILE A 217 5.51 12.53 -20.95
CA ILE A 217 4.65 12.05 -19.86
C ILE A 217 5.11 10.67 -19.38
N LEU A 218 5.41 9.75 -20.29
CA LEU A 218 5.91 8.41 -19.95
C LEU A 218 7.25 8.47 -19.19
N LEU A 219 8.17 9.33 -19.60
CA LEU A 219 9.42 9.59 -18.90
C LEU A 219 9.19 10.22 -17.51
N SER A 220 8.23 11.13 -17.40
CA SER A 220 7.84 11.74 -16.12
C SER A 220 7.25 10.72 -15.16
N ILE A 221 6.40 9.80 -15.63
CA ILE A 221 5.87 8.70 -14.81
C ILE A 221 7.01 7.83 -14.25
N ALA A 222 8.08 7.56 -15.04
CA ALA A 222 9.27 6.90 -14.54
C ALA A 222 9.91 7.64 -13.38
N GLN A 223 10.07 8.93 -13.55
CA GLN A 223 10.81 9.79 -12.62
C GLN A 223 10.03 10.13 -11.35
N ILE A 224 8.70 10.26 -11.44
CA ILE A 224 7.84 10.63 -10.30
C ILE A 224 7.31 9.39 -9.58
N GLY A 225 6.82 8.41 -10.35
CA GLY A 225 6.08 7.27 -9.79
C GLY A 225 6.94 6.04 -9.52
N ARG A 226 7.86 5.68 -10.42
CA ARG A 226 8.58 4.41 -10.36
C ARG A 226 9.96 4.52 -9.70
N ASN A 227 10.85 5.36 -10.23
CA ASN A 227 12.25 5.38 -9.81
C ASN A 227 12.44 5.78 -8.33
N PRO A 228 11.80 6.84 -7.81
CA PRO A 228 11.94 7.17 -6.40
C PRO A 228 11.48 6.03 -5.50
N LYS A 229 10.36 5.40 -5.85
CA LYS A 229 9.76 4.30 -5.05
C LYS A 229 10.56 2.99 -5.16
N ALA A 230 11.32 2.78 -6.22
CA ALA A 230 12.20 1.62 -6.36
C ALA A 230 13.50 1.74 -5.53
N HIS A 231 13.93 2.96 -5.21
CA HIS A 231 15.22 3.23 -4.58
C HIS A 231 15.13 3.88 -3.20
N THR A 232 13.96 4.43 -2.84
CA THR A 232 13.74 5.05 -1.52
C THR A 232 12.88 4.13 -0.67
N PRO A 233 13.29 3.81 0.57
CA PRO A 233 12.44 3.06 1.49
C PRO A 233 11.08 3.76 1.69
N LYS A 234 10.01 2.97 1.71
CA LYS A 234 8.63 3.45 1.84
C LYS A 234 8.42 4.36 3.06
N ILE A 235 9.13 4.10 4.15
CA ILE A 235 9.07 4.88 5.40
C ILE A 235 9.46 6.36 5.25
N TYR A 236 10.17 6.71 4.16
CA TYR A 236 10.56 8.09 3.86
C TYR A 236 9.66 8.75 2.81
N SER A 237 8.67 8.03 2.29
CA SER A 237 7.75 8.53 1.28
C SER A 237 6.46 8.98 1.94
N TYR A 238 6.05 10.20 1.65
CA TYR A 238 4.78 10.76 2.12
C TYR A 238 3.87 11.00 0.92
N ASP A 239 3.05 10.00 0.60
CA ASP A 239 2.10 10.09 -0.50
C ASP A 239 0.70 10.37 0.06
N SER A 240 0.12 11.51 -0.30
CA SER A 240 -1.27 11.83 0.02
C SER A 240 -2.23 11.20 -1.00
N LEU A 241 -3.51 11.09 -0.63
CA LEU A 241 -4.57 10.68 -1.55
C LEU A 241 -4.60 11.55 -2.81
N ASP A 242 -4.49 12.87 -2.66
CA ASP A 242 -4.57 13.80 -3.80
C ASP A 242 -3.37 13.63 -4.73
N ASN A 243 -2.15 13.53 -4.18
CA ASN A 243 -0.94 13.23 -4.97
C ASN A 243 -1.06 11.89 -5.72
N CYS A 244 -1.58 10.86 -5.04
CA CYS A 244 -1.83 9.56 -5.65
C CYS A 244 -2.81 9.68 -6.83
N LEU A 245 -3.93 10.35 -6.63
CA LEU A 245 -4.94 10.55 -7.68
C LEU A 245 -4.41 11.32 -8.89
N ASP A 246 -3.56 12.32 -8.68
CA ASP A 246 -2.97 13.10 -9.77
C ASP A 246 -1.99 12.27 -10.59
N ILE A 247 -1.15 11.47 -9.94
CA ILE A 247 -0.25 10.55 -10.64
C ILE A 247 -1.04 9.45 -11.38
N LEU A 248 -2.09 8.90 -10.77
CA LEU A 248 -2.96 7.91 -11.42
C LEU A 248 -3.69 8.49 -12.64
N ASN A 249 -4.04 9.79 -12.65
CA ASN A 249 -4.60 10.45 -13.82
C ASN A 249 -3.59 10.49 -14.99
N LEU A 250 -2.31 10.79 -14.74
CA LEU A 250 -1.27 10.75 -15.78
C LEU A 250 -1.06 9.35 -16.33
N ILE A 251 -1.04 8.34 -15.47
CA ILE A 251 -0.90 6.95 -15.87
C ILE A 251 -2.14 6.51 -16.67
N SER A 252 -3.35 6.87 -16.22
CA SER A 252 -4.61 6.60 -16.92
C SER A 252 -4.64 7.23 -18.30
N PHE A 253 -4.23 8.49 -18.42
CA PHE A 253 -4.10 9.18 -19.69
C PHE A 253 -3.17 8.41 -20.63
N SER A 254 -2.03 7.94 -20.15
CA SER A 254 -1.07 7.16 -20.93
C SER A 254 -1.68 5.86 -21.45
N HIS A 255 -2.42 5.12 -20.62
CA HIS A 255 -3.11 3.91 -21.04
C HIS A 255 -4.20 4.18 -22.07
N LYS A 256 -4.98 5.28 -21.92
CA LYS A 256 -5.97 5.70 -22.93
C LYS A 256 -5.32 6.08 -24.27
N MET A 257 -4.12 6.67 -24.23
CA MET A 257 -3.35 6.92 -25.45
C MET A 257 -2.85 5.62 -26.07
N PHE A 258 -2.42 4.64 -25.28
CA PHE A 258 -2.02 3.32 -25.79
C PHE A 258 -3.17 2.56 -26.48
N ASP A 259 -4.43 2.79 -26.08
CA ASP A 259 -5.59 2.21 -26.78
C ASP A 259 -5.71 2.70 -28.22
N GLN A 260 -5.13 3.87 -28.53
CA GLN A 260 -5.12 4.47 -29.87
C GLN A 260 -3.82 4.18 -30.64
N CYS A 261 -2.85 3.50 -30.01
CA CYS A 261 -1.57 3.21 -30.61
C CYS A 261 -1.62 1.95 -31.49
N SER A 262 -0.80 1.95 -32.52
CA SER A 262 -0.48 0.79 -33.35
C SER A 262 1.03 0.56 -33.38
N ILE A 263 1.43 -0.66 -33.78
CA ILE A 263 2.84 -1.02 -33.92
C ILE A 263 3.28 -0.79 -35.37
N ASN A 264 4.37 -0.03 -35.53
CA ASN A 264 5.09 0.03 -36.78
C ASN A 264 5.95 -1.22 -36.92
N GLN A 265 5.40 -2.24 -37.59
CA GLN A 265 6.03 -3.55 -37.70
C GLN A 265 7.41 -3.48 -38.36
N PHE A 266 7.58 -2.62 -39.37
CA PHE A 266 8.87 -2.44 -40.05
C PHE A 266 9.96 -1.96 -39.06
N ALA A 267 9.67 -0.94 -38.27
CA ALA A 267 10.61 -0.41 -37.28
C ALA A 267 10.91 -1.44 -36.17
N LEU A 268 9.91 -2.20 -35.73
CA LEU A 268 10.06 -3.26 -34.75
C LEU A 268 10.97 -4.38 -35.29
N ASP A 269 10.73 -4.85 -36.50
CA ASP A 269 11.52 -5.92 -37.12
C ASP A 269 13.00 -5.51 -37.31
N GLU A 270 13.25 -4.28 -37.74
CA GLU A 270 14.62 -3.74 -37.85
C GLU A 270 15.30 -3.63 -36.48
N PHE A 271 14.59 -3.22 -35.45
CA PHE A 271 15.12 -3.20 -34.08
C PHE A 271 15.47 -4.61 -33.61
N MET A 272 14.59 -5.60 -33.82
CA MET A 272 14.79 -6.99 -33.40
C MET A 272 15.95 -7.69 -34.14
N LYS A 273 16.22 -7.32 -35.41
CA LYS A 273 17.38 -7.84 -36.14
C LYS A 273 18.72 -7.27 -35.67
N SER A 274 18.68 -6.07 -35.07
CA SER A 274 19.88 -5.32 -34.71
C SER A 274 20.32 -5.60 -33.26
N ASN A 275 19.53 -6.29 -32.46
CA ASN A 275 19.75 -6.60 -31.03
C ASN A 275 19.53 -8.08 -30.71
#